data_70b0fbda858318bf5086d03873bbe171
#
_entry.id   70b0fbda858318bf5086d03873bbe171
#
_cell.length_a   1.000
_cell.length_b   1.000
_cell.length_c   1.000
_cell.angle_alpha   90.00
_cell.angle_beta   90.00
_cell.angle_gamma   90.00
#
_symmetry.space_group_name_H-M   'P 1'
#
loop_
_entity.id
_entity.type
_entity.pdbx_description
1 polymer ?
#
loop_
_entity_poly.entity_id
_entity_poly.type
_entity_poly.pdbx_seq_one_letter_code
_entity_poly.pdbx_strand_id
1 'polypeptide(L)'
;MKRTVNERRYVENMIESKKINVRRPNKDMWSLMKYVYEQDRNVTEEELLDKVSEVLLSIIDERSVKLWQPTLKDFISTFMNKYAKKFKGLSHVESVTITKNELVQIESLKDKKLECVAFALLVYLKIENAIRNKQSEYVPTGKDDVNNIRKISGLRLTTKEISLKIYELKELGFTVNGLGDKVCAKLNYVDYDSEDVITITDFDVTHMNLYFKYYKDKSRYIHCKECGDIVKLESKRDYSTKYCADCRKKKNVEKNLKSRVKSNSY
;
A
#
# COMPACT_ATOMS: atom_id res chain seq x y z
N MET A 1 5.97 -6.53 -11.55
CA MET A 1 6.56 -6.28 -10.22
C MET A 1 5.54 -5.48 -9.42
N LYS A 2 5.09 -5.94 -8.25
CA LYS A 2 4.12 -5.20 -7.44
C LYS A 2 4.78 -3.92 -6.93
N ARG A 3 4.29 -2.75 -7.32
CA ARG A 3 4.74 -1.47 -6.77
C ARG A 3 4.40 -1.40 -5.27
N THR A 4 5.34 -0.93 -4.50
CA THR A 4 5.13 -0.57 -3.09
C THR A 4 4.75 0.91 -3.07
N VAL A 5 3.63 1.25 -2.47
CA VAL A 5 3.11 2.63 -2.45
C VAL A 5 4.06 3.54 -1.67
N ASN A 6 4.62 3.01 -0.59
CA ASN A 6 5.57 3.71 0.27
C ASN A 6 6.85 2.88 0.39
N GLU A 7 7.75 3.04 -0.59
CA GLU A 7 8.98 2.25 -0.67
C GLU A 7 9.93 2.56 0.48
N ARG A 8 10.01 3.81 0.92
CA ARG A 8 10.86 4.21 2.05
C ARG A 8 10.45 3.47 3.33
N ARG A 9 9.18 3.61 3.73
CA ARG A 9 8.64 2.95 4.93
C ARG A 9 8.74 1.42 4.84
N TYR A 10 8.59 0.86 3.64
CA TYR A 10 8.77 -0.57 3.43
C TYR A 10 10.18 -1.04 3.77
N VAL A 11 11.22 -0.30 3.33
CA VAL A 11 12.61 -0.63 3.61
C VAL A 11 12.95 -0.39 5.08
N GLU A 12 12.52 0.73 5.65
CA GLU A 12 12.73 1.03 7.07
C GLU A 12 12.13 -0.06 7.97
N ASN A 13 10.89 -0.48 7.71
CA ASN A 13 10.27 -1.60 8.44
C ASN A 13 11.03 -2.93 8.24
N MET A 14 11.61 -3.17 7.07
CA MET A 14 12.42 -4.36 6.81
C MET A 14 13.71 -4.34 7.65
N ILE A 15 14.37 -3.20 7.75
CA ILE A 15 15.58 -3.01 8.54
C ILE A 15 15.26 -3.14 10.04
N GLU A 16 14.25 -2.45 10.53
CA GLU A 16 13.85 -2.47 11.95
C GLU A 16 13.41 -3.86 12.42
N SER A 17 12.59 -4.54 11.61
CA SER A 17 12.08 -5.87 11.94
C SER A 17 13.09 -6.99 11.71
N LYS A 18 14.23 -6.70 11.07
CA LYS A 18 15.24 -7.69 10.62
C LYS A 18 14.61 -8.84 9.82
N LYS A 19 13.65 -8.50 8.92
CA LYS A 19 12.93 -9.49 8.12
C LYS A 19 13.03 -9.19 6.65
N ILE A 20 13.52 -10.17 5.88
CA ILE A 20 13.54 -10.17 4.41
C ILE A 20 12.88 -11.44 3.91
N ASN A 21 12.27 -11.39 2.73
CA ASN A 21 11.65 -12.56 2.14
C ASN A 21 12.71 -13.48 1.51
N VAL A 22 13.24 -14.39 2.29
CA VAL A 22 14.30 -15.34 1.84
C VAL A 22 13.90 -16.23 0.66
N ARG A 23 12.59 -16.45 0.43
CA ARG A 23 12.12 -17.25 -0.72
C ARG A 23 12.02 -16.42 -2.00
N ARG A 24 11.85 -15.11 -1.92
CA ARG A 24 11.74 -14.18 -3.05
C ARG A 24 12.42 -12.85 -2.74
N PRO A 25 13.76 -12.87 -2.54
CA PRO A 25 14.49 -11.70 -2.05
C PRO A 25 14.60 -10.58 -3.08
N ASN A 26 14.36 -10.85 -4.37
CA ASN A 26 14.60 -9.91 -5.46
C ASN A 26 13.90 -8.56 -5.27
N LYS A 27 12.65 -8.56 -4.77
CA LYS A 27 11.92 -7.31 -4.52
C LYS A 27 12.57 -6.51 -3.40
N ASP A 28 12.91 -7.20 -2.33
CA ASP A 28 13.46 -6.59 -1.12
C ASP A 28 14.85 -6.03 -1.40
N MET A 29 15.71 -6.80 -2.07
CA MET A 29 17.04 -6.35 -2.51
C MET A 29 16.94 -5.13 -3.46
N TRP A 30 16.01 -5.16 -4.41
CA TRP A 30 15.80 -4.03 -5.32
C TRP A 30 15.35 -2.77 -4.58
N SER A 31 14.44 -2.90 -3.61
CA SER A 31 13.97 -1.77 -2.80
C SER A 31 15.08 -1.24 -1.89
N LEU A 32 15.85 -2.13 -1.26
CA LEU A 32 16.97 -1.78 -0.40
C LEU A 32 18.07 -1.04 -1.18
N MET A 33 18.45 -1.55 -2.35
CA MET A 33 19.42 -0.91 -3.24
C MET A 33 19.00 0.53 -3.59
N LYS A 34 17.74 0.74 -3.97
CA LYS A 34 17.23 2.08 -4.26
C LYS A 34 17.25 3.01 -3.03
N TYR A 35 16.96 2.44 -1.86
CA TYR A 35 16.99 3.18 -0.60
C TYR A 35 18.41 3.65 -0.26
N VAL A 36 19.41 2.78 -0.39
CA VAL A 36 20.81 3.13 -0.16
C VAL A 36 21.31 4.15 -1.19
N TYR A 37 20.97 3.96 -2.47
CA TYR A 37 21.34 4.90 -3.54
C TYR A 37 20.69 6.28 -3.35
N GLU A 38 19.49 6.36 -2.77
CA GLU A 38 18.84 7.65 -2.51
C GLU A 38 19.58 8.48 -1.47
N GLN A 39 20.26 7.84 -0.53
CA GLN A 39 21.06 8.51 0.51
C GLN A 39 22.34 9.11 -0.06
N ASP A 40 22.94 8.46 -1.06
CA ASP A 40 24.14 8.95 -1.73
C ASP A 40 24.08 8.59 -3.22
N ARG A 41 23.84 9.58 -4.07
CA ARG A 41 23.65 9.39 -5.51
C ARG A 41 24.94 9.41 -6.33
N ASN A 42 26.05 9.75 -5.68
CA ASN A 42 27.36 9.89 -6.34
C ASN A 42 28.22 8.63 -6.21
N VAL A 43 27.66 7.56 -5.69
CA VAL A 43 28.38 6.29 -5.49
C VAL A 43 28.65 5.55 -6.79
N THR A 44 29.77 4.86 -6.85
CA THR A 44 30.07 3.86 -7.91
C THR A 44 29.26 2.57 -7.71
N GLU A 45 29.30 1.67 -8.72
CA GLU A 45 28.66 0.35 -8.60
C GLU A 45 29.24 -0.47 -7.43
N GLU A 46 30.55 -0.40 -7.22
CA GLU A 46 31.26 -1.14 -6.15
C GLU A 46 30.89 -0.59 -4.78
N GLU A 47 30.96 0.73 -4.60
CA GLU A 47 30.56 1.38 -3.34
C GLU A 47 29.08 1.11 -2.99
N LEU A 48 28.19 1.10 -4.00
CA LEU A 48 26.78 0.77 -3.77
C LEU A 48 26.61 -0.69 -3.36
N LEU A 49 27.37 -1.62 -3.95
CA LEU A 49 27.36 -3.02 -3.59
C LEU A 49 27.79 -3.22 -2.14
N ASP A 50 28.87 -2.56 -1.72
CA ASP A 50 29.39 -2.65 -0.36
C ASP A 50 28.39 -2.09 0.66
N LYS A 51 27.86 -0.89 0.43
CA LYS A 51 26.86 -0.26 1.30
C LYS A 51 25.58 -1.11 1.42
N VAL A 52 25.08 -1.66 0.32
CA VAL A 52 23.89 -2.53 0.36
C VAL A 52 24.18 -3.84 1.06
N SER A 53 25.37 -4.42 0.87
CA SER A 53 25.81 -5.63 1.56
C SER A 53 25.94 -5.42 3.07
N GLU A 54 26.45 -4.27 3.50
CA GLU A 54 26.53 -3.88 4.92
C GLU A 54 25.14 -3.80 5.56
N VAL A 55 24.17 -3.14 4.90
CA VAL A 55 22.80 -3.09 5.40
C VAL A 55 22.16 -4.48 5.42
N LEU A 56 22.41 -5.32 4.42
CA LEU A 56 21.91 -6.72 4.41
C LEU A 56 22.49 -7.53 5.57
N LEU A 57 23.77 -7.38 5.91
CA LEU A 57 24.41 -8.04 7.07
C LEU A 57 23.77 -7.65 8.41
N SER A 58 23.18 -6.44 8.50
CA SER A 58 22.42 -6.05 9.68
C SER A 58 21.07 -6.77 9.83
N ILE A 59 20.55 -7.35 8.73
CA ILE A 59 19.22 -7.99 8.63
C ILE A 59 19.31 -9.51 8.63
N ILE A 60 20.29 -10.07 7.91
CA ILE A 60 20.45 -11.52 7.68
C ILE A 60 21.91 -11.98 7.91
N ASP A 61 22.10 -13.29 7.97
CA ASP A 61 23.42 -13.90 8.17
C ASP A 61 24.35 -13.72 6.95
N GLU A 62 25.65 -13.76 7.22
CA GLU A 62 26.71 -13.54 6.23
C GLU A 62 26.67 -14.58 5.08
N ARG A 63 26.29 -15.83 5.37
CA ARG A 63 26.19 -16.88 4.35
C ARG A 63 25.12 -16.55 3.32
N SER A 64 23.96 -16.05 3.79
CA SER A 64 22.87 -15.61 2.93
C SER A 64 23.27 -14.39 2.09
N VAL A 65 24.00 -13.43 2.65
CA VAL A 65 24.52 -12.27 1.90
C VAL A 65 25.46 -12.73 0.79
N LYS A 66 26.42 -13.60 1.10
CA LYS A 66 27.37 -14.17 0.09
C LYS A 66 26.63 -14.90 -1.03
N LEU A 67 25.58 -15.65 -0.70
CA LEU A 67 24.76 -16.37 -1.69
C LEU A 67 24.04 -15.41 -2.64
N TRP A 68 23.60 -14.24 -2.15
CA TRP A 68 22.84 -13.27 -2.95
C TRP A 68 23.72 -12.24 -3.67
N GLN A 69 24.98 -12.15 -3.34
CA GLN A 69 25.91 -11.16 -3.91
C GLN A 69 25.92 -11.12 -5.45
N PRO A 70 25.94 -12.27 -6.18
CA PRO A 70 25.88 -12.22 -7.65
C PRO A 70 24.59 -11.55 -8.16
N THR A 71 23.44 -11.93 -7.61
CA THR A 71 22.15 -11.35 -7.98
C THR A 71 22.08 -9.86 -7.65
N LEU A 72 22.63 -9.47 -6.50
CA LEU A 72 22.69 -8.07 -6.08
C LEU A 72 23.57 -7.25 -7.02
N LYS A 73 24.72 -7.79 -7.43
CA LYS A 73 25.62 -7.15 -8.40
C LYS A 73 24.92 -6.92 -9.75
N ASP A 74 24.17 -7.91 -10.26
CA ASP A 74 23.39 -7.77 -11.48
C ASP A 74 22.30 -6.70 -11.36
N PHE A 75 21.65 -6.60 -10.21
CA PHE A 75 20.64 -5.56 -9.96
C PHE A 75 21.26 -4.17 -9.92
N ILE A 76 22.39 -4.00 -9.25
CA ILE A 76 23.11 -2.73 -9.14
C ILE A 76 23.57 -2.29 -10.54
N SER A 77 24.22 -3.16 -11.29
CA SER A 77 24.67 -2.85 -12.65
C SER A 77 23.49 -2.49 -13.56
N THR A 78 22.40 -3.26 -13.51
CA THR A 78 21.17 -2.94 -14.25
C THR A 78 20.58 -1.60 -13.84
N PHE A 79 20.58 -1.27 -12.57
CA PHE A 79 20.03 -0.03 -12.04
C PHE A 79 20.90 1.17 -12.47
N MET A 80 22.21 1.10 -12.24
CA MET A 80 23.15 2.17 -12.56
C MET A 80 23.13 2.50 -14.05
N ASN A 81 23.13 1.49 -14.91
CA ASN A 81 23.14 1.67 -16.35
C ASN A 81 21.80 2.16 -16.94
N LYS A 82 20.66 1.70 -16.41
CA LYS A 82 19.35 1.95 -17.03
C LYS A 82 18.47 2.94 -16.30
N TYR A 83 18.60 3.05 -14.97
CA TYR A 83 17.62 3.73 -14.13
C TYR A 83 18.18 4.86 -13.30
N ALA A 84 19.46 4.83 -12.88
CA ALA A 84 20.05 5.81 -11.96
C ALA A 84 19.86 7.25 -12.42
N LYS A 85 20.14 7.56 -13.69
CA LYS A 85 19.96 8.91 -14.29
C LYS A 85 18.51 9.41 -14.27
N LYS A 86 17.53 8.50 -14.23
CA LYS A 86 16.08 8.81 -14.24
C LYS A 86 15.42 8.60 -12.88
N PHE A 87 16.22 8.22 -11.88
CA PHE A 87 15.71 7.92 -10.55
C PHE A 87 15.32 9.20 -9.81
N LYS A 88 14.02 9.38 -9.60
CA LYS A 88 13.45 10.55 -8.93
C LYS A 88 13.40 10.42 -7.41
N GLY A 89 13.78 9.26 -6.87
CA GLY A 89 13.66 8.91 -5.47
C GLY A 89 12.67 7.76 -5.25
N LEU A 90 12.60 7.30 -4.01
CA LEU A 90 11.65 6.29 -3.57
C LEU A 90 10.22 6.84 -3.63
N SER A 91 9.27 6.00 -4.01
CA SER A 91 7.86 6.40 -3.96
C SER A 91 7.44 6.63 -2.50
N HIS A 92 6.83 7.79 -2.26
CA HIS A 92 6.28 8.17 -0.98
C HIS A 92 4.94 8.85 -1.20
N VAL A 93 3.89 8.26 -0.67
CA VAL A 93 2.53 8.82 -0.67
C VAL A 93 2.09 8.92 0.78
N GLU A 94 1.87 10.13 1.26
CA GLU A 94 1.42 10.36 2.63
C GLU A 94 -0.05 10.03 2.80
N SER A 95 -0.86 10.51 1.88
CA SER A 95 -2.30 10.27 1.89
C SER A 95 -2.89 10.37 0.49
N VAL A 96 -4.08 9.81 0.31
CA VAL A 96 -4.96 10.11 -0.80
C VAL A 96 -6.34 10.47 -0.25
N THR A 97 -6.99 11.44 -0.89
CA THR A 97 -8.29 11.95 -0.46
C THR A 97 -9.39 11.55 -1.43
N ILE A 98 -10.57 11.28 -0.89
CA ILE A 98 -11.79 11.02 -1.65
C ILE A 98 -12.78 12.14 -1.32
N THR A 99 -13.30 12.77 -2.35
CA THR A 99 -14.19 13.92 -2.21
C THR A 99 -15.63 13.50 -1.99
N LYS A 100 -16.45 14.46 -1.56
CA LYS A 100 -17.87 14.27 -1.34
C LYS A 100 -18.62 13.92 -2.63
N ASN A 101 -18.31 14.60 -3.74
CA ASN A 101 -18.95 14.35 -5.02
C ASN A 101 -18.63 12.94 -5.54
N GLU A 102 -17.39 12.48 -5.40
CA GLU A 102 -16.98 11.12 -5.77
C GLU A 102 -17.79 10.06 -5.01
N LEU A 103 -18.00 10.27 -3.71
CA LEU A 103 -18.78 9.34 -2.89
C LEU A 103 -20.28 9.36 -3.26
N VAL A 104 -20.87 10.54 -3.51
CA VAL A 104 -22.25 10.66 -3.98
C VAL A 104 -22.46 9.91 -5.29
N GLN A 105 -21.53 10.04 -6.23
CA GLN A 105 -21.58 9.30 -7.50
C GLN A 105 -21.50 7.79 -7.26
N ILE A 106 -20.56 7.32 -6.44
CA ILE A 106 -20.43 5.90 -6.10
C ILE A 106 -21.71 5.36 -5.44
N GLU A 107 -22.31 6.12 -4.51
CA GLU A 107 -23.54 5.74 -3.83
C GLU A 107 -24.77 5.69 -4.75
N SER A 108 -24.76 6.44 -5.84
CA SER A 108 -25.84 6.42 -6.84
C SER A 108 -25.99 5.08 -7.56
N LEU A 109 -24.95 4.20 -7.52
CA LEU A 109 -24.97 2.85 -8.07
C LEU A 109 -25.99 1.94 -7.38
N LYS A 110 -26.31 2.18 -6.10
CA LYS A 110 -27.26 1.40 -5.28
C LYS A 110 -27.00 -0.11 -5.24
N ASP A 111 -25.83 -0.56 -5.70
CA ASP A 111 -25.32 -1.93 -5.60
C ASP A 111 -24.03 -1.94 -4.80
N LYS A 112 -24.08 -2.62 -3.63
CA LYS A 112 -22.92 -2.66 -2.69
C LYS A 112 -21.65 -3.23 -3.30
N LYS A 113 -21.74 -4.16 -4.25
CA LYS A 113 -20.56 -4.75 -4.90
C LYS A 113 -19.98 -3.78 -5.91
N LEU A 114 -20.83 -3.12 -6.70
CA LEU A 114 -20.39 -2.09 -7.65
C LEU A 114 -19.82 -0.88 -6.92
N GLU A 115 -20.46 -0.41 -5.84
CA GLU A 115 -19.92 0.66 -4.98
C GLU A 115 -18.50 0.33 -4.47
N CYS A 116 -18.28 -0.90 -3.97
CA CYS A 116 -16.96 -1.32 -3.49
C CYS A 116 -15.92 -1.38 -4.62
N VAL A 117 -16.31 -1.79 -5.82
CA VAL A 117 -15.39 -1.85 -6.99
C VAL A 117 -15.11 -0.44 -7.51
N ALA A 118 -16.12 0.42 -7.61
CA ALA A 118 -15.94 1.82 -8.01
C ALA A 118 -15.03 2.56 -7.02
N PHE A 119 -15.24 2.41 -5.72
CA PHE A 119 -14.37 2.97 -4.70
C PHE A 119 -12.93 2.44 -4.84
N ALA A 120 -12.75 1.14 -5.07
CA ALA A 120 -11.43 0.55 -5.26
C ALA A 120 -10.70 1.07 -6.51
N LEU A 121 -11.41 1.27 -7.61
CA LEU A 121 -10.87 1.88 -8.83
C LEU A 121 -10.40 3.31 -8.56
N LEU A 122 -11.22 4.11 -7.87
CA LEU A 122 -10.90 5.49 -7.53
C LEU A 122 -9.67 5.59 -6.63
N VAL A 123 -9.63 4.81 -5.54
CA VAL A 123 -8.47 4.78 -4.63
C VAL A 123 -7.21 4.37 -5.39
N TYR A 124 -7.30 3.32 -6.22
CA TYR A 124 -6.15 2.85 -7.00
C TYR A 124 -5.67 3.91 -7.99
N LEU A 125 -6.58 4.63 -8.66
CA LEU A 125 -6.26 5.76 -9.52
C LEU A 125 -5.53 6.86 -8.76
N LYS A 126 -6.06 7.30 -7.63
CA LYS A 126 -5.48 8.41 -6.84
C LYS A 126 -4.10 8.04 -6.29
N ILE A 127 -3.88 6.79 -5.89
CA ILE A 127 -2.55 6.28 -5.51
C ILE A 127 -1.58 6.33 -6.71
N GLU A 128 -1.99 5.83 -7.88
CA GLU A 128 -1.16 5.88 -9.10
C GLU A 128 -0.85 7.32 -9.52
N ASN A 129 -1.79 8.24 -9.35
CA ASN A 129 -1.60 9.67 -9.60
C ASN A 129 -0.59 10.28 -8.63
N ALA A 130 -0.71 10.00 -7.33
CA ALA A 130 0.21 10.48 -6.30
C ALA A 130 1.64 9.96 -6.53
N ILE A 131 1.81 8.66 -6.82
CA ILE A 131 3.13 8.07 -7.13
C ILE A 131 3.76 8.72 -8.37
N ARG A 132 2.94 9.09 -9.37
CA ARG A 132 3.43 9.68 -10.64
C ARG A 132 3.49 11.19 -10.61
N ASN A 133 3.06 11.81 -9.53
CA ASN A 133 2.89 13.26 -9.40
C ASN A 133 2.14 13.86 -10.59
N LYS A 134 0.95 13.34 -10.87
CA LYS A 134 0.08 13.79 -11.96
C LYS A 134 -1.38 13.63 -11.59
N GLN A 135 -2.24 14.37 -12.28
CA GLN A 135 -3.68 14.16 -12.27
C GLN A 135 -4.11 13.47 -13.56
N SER A 136 -4.76 12.34 -13.44
CA SER A 136 -5.26 11.54 -14.55
C SER A 136 -6.58 10.91 -14.13
N GLU A 137 -7.50 10.79 -15.06
CA GLU A 137 -8.76 10.06 -14.89
C GLU A 137 -8.63 8.59 -15.34
N TYR A 138 -7.46 8.17 -15.84
CA TYR A 138 -7.21 6.85 -16.41
C TYR A 138 -6.54 5.94 -15.40
N VAL A 139 -7.25 4.89 -14.99
CA VAL A 139 -6.77 3.84 -14.09
C VAL A 139 -6.29 2.62 -14.91
N PRO A 140 -5.11 2.06 -14.63
CA PRO A 140 -4.67 0.83 -15.29
C PRO A 140 -5.55 -0.35 -14.83
N THR A 141 -5.92 -1.22 -15.78
CA THR A 141 -6.79 -2.40 -15.57
C THR A 141 -6.18 -3.68 -16.14
N GLY A 142 -4.87 -3.77 -16.23
CA GLY A 142 -4.15 -4.99 -16.55
C GLY A 142 -4.37 -6.07 -15.46
N LYS A 143 -3.94 -7.30 -15.74
CA LYS A 143 -4.17 -8.45 -14.84
C LYS A 143 -3.74 -8.21 -13.39
N ASP A 144 -2.55 -7.61 -13.20
CA ASP A 144 -2.02 -7.32 -11.86
C ASP A 144 -2.77 -6.15 -11.20
N ASP A 145 -3.19 -5.16 -12.00
CA ASP A 145 -3.95 -4.01 -11.52
C ASP A 145 -5.34 -4.45 -11.04
N VAL A 146 -6.05 -5.27 -11.82
CA VAL A 146 -7.35 -5.83 -11.42
C VAL A 146 -7.23 -6.67 -10.13
N ASN A 147 -6.10 -7.38 -9.93
CA ASN A 147 -5.87 -8.09 -8.68
C ASN A 147 -5.65 -7.13 -7.49
N ASN A 148 -5.03 -5.97 -7.70
CA ASN A 148 -4.92 -4.94 -6.66
C ASN A 148 -6.29 -4.30 -6.36
N ILE A 149 -7.06 -3.95 -7.39
CA ILE A 149 -8.44 -3.44 -7.28
C ILE A 149 -9.31 -4.44 -6.50
N ARG A 150 -9.20 -5.74 -6.80
CA ARG A 150 -9.88 -6.81 -6.06
C ARG A 150 -9.57 -6.78 -4.56
N LYS A 151 -8.31 -6.62 -4.20
CA LYS A 151 -7.90 -6.55 -2.79
C LYS A 151 -8.42 -5.30 -2.11
N ILE A 152 -8.29 -4.14 -2.77
CA ILE A 152 -8.79 -2.86 -2.26
C ILE A 152 -10.31 -2.90 -2.09
N SER A 153 -11.05 -3.55 -2.98
CA SER A 153 -12.52 -3.67 -2.86
C SER A 153 -12.97 -4.44 -1.61
N GLY A 154 -12.10 -5.28 -1.05
CA GLY A 154 -12.41 -6.13 0.10
C GLY A 154 -13.51 -7.16 -0.16
N LEU A 155 -13.84 -7.42 -1.44
CA LEU A 155 -14.82 -8.40 -1.84
C LEU A 155 -14.19 -9.79 -1.99
N ARG A 156 -14.94 -10.83 -1.63
CA ARG A 156 -14.54 -12.23 -1.84
C ARG A 156 -14.89 -12.68 -3.27
N LEU A 157 -14.34 -11.95 -4.25
CA LEU A 157 -14.53 -12.21 -5.68
C LEU A 157 -13.20 -12.63 -6.31
N THR A 158 -13.28 -13.38 -7.40
CA THR A 158 -12.15 -13.70 -8.27
C THR A 158 -11.75 -12.47 -9.12
N THR A 159 -10.56 -12.49 -9.69
CA THR A 159 -10.13 -11.44 -10.63
C THR A 159 -11.06 -11.32 -11.84
N LYS A 160 -11.58 -12.45 -12.34
CA LYS A 160 -12.55 -12.48 -13.45
C LYS A 160 -13.86 -11.79 -13.08
N GLU A 161 -14.38 -12.05 -11.89
CA GLU A 161 -15.62 -11.42 -11.42
C GLU A 161 -15.43 -9.91 -11.19
N ILE A 162 -14.26 -9.47 -10.72
CA ILE A 162 -13.95 -8.02 -10.64
C ILE A 162 -13.91 -7.40 -12.03
N SER A 163 -13.32 -8.08 -13.04
CA SER A 163 -13.33 -7.59 -14.43
C SER A 163 -14.76 -7.46 -14.97
N LEU A 164 -15.65 -8.41 -14.65
CA LEU A 164 -17.07 -8.29 -15.00
C LEU A 164 -17.74 -7.10 -14.31
N LYS A 165 -17.43 -6.83 -13.04
CA LYS A 165 -17.97 -5.64 -12.34
C LYS A 165 -17.44 -4.34 -12.94
N ILE A 166 -16.19 -4.28 -13.39
CA ILE A 166 -15.64 -3.12 -14.13
C ILE A 166 -16.40 -2.94 -15.47
N TYR A 167 -16.74 -4.04 -16.14
CA TYR A 167 -17.56 -3.98 -17.36
C TYR A 167 -18.99 -3.48 -17.05
N GLU A 168 -19.64 -3.96 -15.99
CA GLU A 168 -20.94 -3.46 -15.55
C GLU A 168 -20.90 -1.94 -15.26
N LEU A 169 -19.84 -1.45 -14.60
CA LEU A 169 -19.64 -0.02 -14.39
C LEU A 169 -19.51 0.78 -15.71
N LYS A 170 -18.96 0.15 -16.74
CA LYS A 170 -18.89 0.75 -18.07
C LYS A 170 -20.28 0.85 -18.71
N GLU A 171 -21.09 -0.20 -18.67
CA GLU A 171 -22.46 -0.18 -19.18
C GLU A 171 -23.33 0.88 -18.47
N LEU A 172 -23.04 1.18 -17.19
CA LEU A 172 -23.69 2.23 -16.42
C LEU A 172 -23.10 3.62 -16.66
N GLY A 173 -22.09 3.78 -17.52
CA GLY A 173 -21.46 5.05 -17.85
C GLY A 173 -20.46 5.58 -16.79
N PHE A 174 -20.16 4.79 -15.75
CA PHE A 174 -19.18 5.17 -14.71
C PHE A 174 -17.74 5.07 -15.20
N THR A 175 -17.48 4.17 -16.13
CA THR A 175 -16.16 4.05 -16.75
C THR A 175 -16.29 3.98 -18.26
N VAL A 176 -15.23 4.36 -18.97
CA VAL A 176 -15.11 4.13 -20.42
C VAL A 176 -13.77 3.49 -20.71
N ASN A 177 -13.64 2.81 -21.84
CA ASN A 177 -12.35 2.25 -22.24
C ASN A 177 -11.32 3.37 -22.43
N GLY A 178 -10.10 3.11 -21.98
CA GLY A 178 -8.97 3.99 -22.28
C GLY A 178 -8.65 4.03 -23.76
N LEU A 179 -8.01 5.09 -24.19
CA LEU A 179 -7.56 5.27 -25.57
C LEU A 179 -6.22 4.54 -25.81
N GLY A 180 -6.10 3.90 -26.98
CA GLY A 180 -4.89 3.23 -27.46
C GLY A 180 -4.66 1.82 -26.88
N ASP A 181 -3.45 1.29 -27.07
CA ASP A 181 -3.07 -0.10 -26.75
C ASP A 181 -2.95 -0.40 -25.25
N LYS A 182 -3.17 0.59 -24.39
CA LYS A 182 -3.04 0.42 -22.94
C LYS A 182 -4.35 -0.10 -22.36
N VAL A 183 -4.26 -1.21 -21.63
CA VAL A 183 -5.37 -1.76 -20.86
C VAL A 183 -5.63 -0.84 -19.66
N CYS A 184 -6.52 0.16 -19.85
CA CYS A 184 -6.92 1.11 -18.83
C CYS A 184 -8.40 1.49 -19.00
N ALA A 185 -8.99 2.03 -17.93
CA ALA A 185 -10.34 2.59 -17.93
C ALA A 185 -10.28 4.06 -17.50
N LYS A 186 -11.04 4.92 -18.16
CA LYS A 186 -11.29 6.29 -17.70
C LYS A 186 -12.43 6.24 -16.70
N LEU A 187 -12.28 6.89 -15.56
CA LEU A 187 -13.34 7.05 -14.56
C LEU A 187 -14.05 8.39 -14.76
N ASN A 188 -15.37 8.38 -14.96
CA ASN A 188 -16.16 9.57 -15.22
C ASN A 188 -16.64 10.29 -13.95
N TYR A 189 -16.32 9.74 -12.76
CA TYR A 189 -16.74 10.27 -11.45
C TYR A 189 -15.57 10.78 -10.61
N VAL A 190 -14.41 11.00 -11.21
CA VAL A 190 -13.26 11.61 -10.53
C VAL A 190 -13.50 13.09 -10.37
N ASP A 191 -13.28 13.58 -9.15
CA ASP A 191 -13.42 15.00 -8.80
C ASP A 191 -12.23 15.41 -7.91
N TYR A 192 -11.67 16.58 -8.19
CA TYR A 192 -10.53 17.12 -7.46
C TYR A 192 -10.87 18.45 -6.76
N ASP A 193 -12.08 18.96 -6.97
CA ASP A 193 -12.43 20.34 -6.60
C ASP A 193 -13.38 20.41 -5.39
N SER A 194 -14.11 19.32 -5.09
CA SER A 194 -15.04 19.32 -3.95
C SER A 194 -14.34 18.94 -2.63
N GLU A 195 -15.07 19.15 -1.53
CA GLU A 195 -14.60 18.89 -0.17
C GLU A 195 -14.14 17.44 0.02
N ASP A 196 -12.96 17.27 0.61
CA ASP A 196 -12.41 15.98 1.01
C ASP A 196 -13.18 15.41 2.21
N VAL A 197 -13.65 14.17 2.10
CA VAL A 197 -14.45 13.50 3.14
C VAL A 197 -13.74 12.27 3.72
N ILE A 198 -12.94 11.57 2.91
CA ILE A 198 -12.14 10.43 3.34
C ILE A 198 -10.68 10.72 3.04
N THR A 199 -9.83 10.61 4.06
CA THR A 199 -8.37 10.64 3.90
C THR A 199 -7.81 9.26 4.21
N ILE A 200 -7.19 8.62 3.22
CA ILE A 200 -6.57 7.29 3.33
C ILE A 200 -5.08 7.49 3.59
N THR A 201 -4.60 7.04 4.72
CA THR A 201 -3.19 7.08 5.14
C THR A 201 -2.58 5.70 5.29
N ASP A 202 -3.42 4.65 5.48
CA ASP A 202 -2.98 3.26 5.47
C ASP A 202 -3.12 2.68 4.06
N PHE A 203 -1.98 2.38 3.45
CA PHE A 203 -1.89 1.82 2.10
C PHE A 203 -1.76 0.28 2.08
N ASP A 204 -2.10 -0.41 3.17
CA ASP A 204 -2.36 -1.84 3.07
C ASP A 204 -3.62 -2.07 2.25
N VAL A 205 -3.45 -2.74 1.11
CA VAL A 205 -4.55 -2.99 0.15
C VAL A 205 -5.72 -3.76 0.75
N THR A 206 -5.52 -4.43 1.89
CA THR A 206 -6.58 -5.16 2.60
C THR A 206 -7.37 -4.25 3.55
N HIS A 207 -6.82 -3.11 3.93
CA HIS A 207 -7.43 -2.16 4.86
C HIS A 207 -8.14 -0.99 4.17
N MET A 208 -7.76 -0.64 2.94
CA MET A 208 -8.31 0.55 2.25
C MET A 208 -9.84 0.55 2.15
N ASN A 209 -10.47 -0.61 1.97
CA ASN A 209 -11.93 -0.72 1.97
C ASN A 209 -12.58 -0.35 3.32
N LEU A 210 -11.83 -0.42 4.42
CA LEU A 210 -12.35 -0.08 5.74
C LEU A 210 -12.70 1.41 5.83
N TYR A 211 -11.99 2.28 5.11
CA TYR A 211 -12.29 3.71 5.04
C TYR A 211 -13.69 3.96 4.44
N PHE A 212 -14.03 3.27 3.36
CA PHE A 212 -15.37 3.35 2.76
C PHE A 212 -16.45 2.78 3.68
N LYS A 213 -16.19 1.65 4.32
CA LYS A 213 -17.11 1.03 5.28
C LYS A 213 -17.33 1.89 6.51
N TYR A 214 -16.27 2.53 7.02
CA TYR A 214 -16.36 3.49 8.12
C TYR A 214 -17.20 4.70 7.74
N TYR A 215 -17.01 5.23 6.53
CA TYR A 215 -17.83 6.32 6.01
C TYR A 215 -19.32 5.94 5.95
N LYS A 216 -19.63 4.73 5.43
CA LYS A 216 -21.01 4.23 5.29
C LYS A 216 -21.70 3.93 6.63
N ASP A 217 -20.97 3.46 7.62
CA ASP A 217 -21.52 3.04 8.91
C ASP A 217 -20.51 3.21 10.07
N LYS A 218 -20.39 4.45 10.54
CA LYS A 218 -19.50 4.80 11.66
C LYS A 218 -19.81 4.02 12.96
N SER A 219 -21.03 3.49 13.11
CA SER A 219 -21.41 2.77 14.32
C SER A 219 -20.72 1.39 14.49
N ARG A 220 -20.18 0.85 13.40
CA ARG A 220 -19.50 -0.46 13.38
C ARG A 220 -17.99 -0.39 13.35
N TYR A 221 -17.44 0.80 13.32
CA TYR A 221 -15.99 0.99 13.16
C TYR A 221 -15.53 2.09 14.10
N ILE A 222 -14.27 2.00 14.53
CA ILE A 222 -13.59 3.03 15.32
C ILE A 222 -12.20 3.27 14.76
N HIS A 223 -11.61 4.41 15.08
CA HIS A 223 -10.18 4.62 14.93
C HIS A 223 -9.43 4.08 16.14
N CYS A 224 -8.36 3.30 15.88
CA CYS A 224 -7.43 2.87 16.90
C CYS A 224 -6.79 4.08 17.57
N LYS A 225 -6.82 4.17 18.90
CA LYS A 225 -6.27 5.31 19.64
C LYS A 225 -4.75 5.43 19.58
N GLU A 226 -4.06 4.38 19.14
CA GLU A 226 -2.60 4.34 19.07
C GLU A 226 -2.08 4.64 17.66
N CYS A 227 -2.56 3.92 16.66
CA CYS A 227 -2.06 4.02 15.28
C CYS A 227 -3.03 4.72 14.32
N GLY A 228 -4.26 5.05 14.75
CA GLY A 228 -5.26 5.69 13.90
C GLY A 228 -5.98 4.73 12.93
N ASP A 229 -5.56 3.48 12.81
CA ASP A 229 -6.16 2.53 11.88
C ASP A 229 -7.63 2.30 12.16
N ILE A 230 -8.41 2.06 11.10
CA ILE A 230 -9.83 1.75 11.23
C ILE A 230 -10.01 0.30 11.66
N VAL A 231 -10.73 0.11 12.75
CA VAL A 231 -11.02 -1.19 13.36
C VAL A 231 -12.50 -1.48 13.28
N LYS A 232 -12.86 -2.65 12.77
CA LYS A 232 -14.24 -3.13 12.83
C LYS A 232 -14.55 -3.64 14.24
N LEU A 233 -15.67 -3.19 14.81
CA LEU A 233 -16.20 -3.70 16.07
C LEU A 233 -16.85 -5.07 15.86
N GLU A 234 -16.62 -6.02 16.76
CA GLU A 234 -17.23 -7.34 16.73
C GLU A 234 -18.75 -7.26 16.99
N SER A 235 -19.15 -6.36 17.86
CA SER A 235 -20.54 -6.03 18.12
C SER A 235 -20.75 -4.52 18.21
N LYS A 236 -21.98 -4.04 17.94
CA LYS A 236 -22.33 -2.61 18.13
C LYS A 236 -22.19 -2.14 19.59
N ARG A 237 -22.12 -3.06 20.56
CA ARG A 237 -21.99 -2.77 21.99
C ARG A 237 -20.56 -2.86 22.51
N ASP A 238 -19.58 -3.18 21.65
CA ASP A 238 -18.17 -3.31 22.05
C ASP A 238 -17.48 -1.96 22.13
N TYR A 239 -18.03 -1.07 22.98
CA TYR A 239 -17.42 0.24 23.27
C TYR A 239 -16.11 0.13 24.04
N SER A 240 -15.73 -1.06 24.52
CA SER A 240 -14.46 -1.31 25.22
C SER A 240 -13.28 -1.38 24.26
N THR A 241 -13.50 -1.69 22.99
CA THR A 241 -12.45 -1.77 21.99
C THR A 241 -11.93 -0.38 21.66
N LYS A 242 -10.69 -0.07 22.08
CA LYS A 242 -10.00 1.21 21.83
C LYS A 242 -8.81 1.08 20.88
N TYR A 243 -8.34 -0.13 20.65
CA TYR A 243 -7.10 -0.43 19.93
C TYR A 243 -7.32 -1.53 18.90
N CYS A 244 -6.58 -1.47 17.78
CA CYS A 244 -6.50 -2.58 16.84
C CYS A 244 -5.83 -3.80 17.49
N ALA A 245 -5.94 -4.98 16.87
CA ALA A 245 -5.41 -6.22 17.42
C ALA A 245 -3.90 -6.13 17.70
N ASP A 246 -3.14 -5.49 16.83
CA ASP A 246 -1.68 -5.38 16.97
C ASP A 246 -1.26 -4.40 18.06
N CYS A 247 -1.91 -3.23 18.14
CA CYS A 247 -1.66 -2.28 19.23
C CYS A 247 -2.09 -2.85 20.59
N ARG A 248 -3.17 -3.64 20.64
CA ARG A 248 -3.61 -4.36 21.85
C ARG A 248 -2.57 -5.38 22.30
N LYS A 249 -2.01 -6.16 21.35
CA LYS A 249 -0.91 -7.11 21.66
C LYS A 249 0.31 -6.40 22.22
N LYS A 250 0.76 -5.31 21.57
CA LYS A 250 1.90 -4.50 22.04
C LYS A 250 1.67 -4.01 23.48
N LYS A 251 0.53 -3.39 23.76
CA LYS A 251 0.19 -2.89 25.12
C LYS A 251 0.10 -4.00 26.15
N ASN A 252 -0.38 -5.19 25.79
CA ASN A 252 -0.41 -6.33 26.72
C ASN A 252 1.01 -6.82 27.04
N VAL A 253 1.91 -6.87 26.04
CA VAL A 253 3.33 -7.22 26.26
C VAL A 253 4.00 -6.20 27.19
N GLU A 254 3.82 -4.90 26.92
CA GLU A 254 4.36 -3.83 27.77
C GLU A 254 3.84 -3.91 29.22
N LYS A 255 2.54 -4.16 29.39
CA LYS A 255 1.94 -4.33 30.70
C LYS A 255 2.54 -5.53 31.44
N ASN A 256 2.72 -6.66 30.76
CA ASN A 256 3.30 -7.87 31.34
C ASN A 256 4.78 -7.68 31.71
N LEU A 257 5.55 -6.93 30.89
CA LEU A 257 6.93 -6.58 31.21
C LEU A 257 7.01 -5.69 32.46
N LYS A 258 6.17 -4.65 32.53
CA LYS A 258 6.11 -3.76 33.71
C LYS A 258 5.71 -4.50 35.00
N SER A 259 4.82 -5.49 34.91
CA SER A 259 4.45 -6.31 36.07
C SER A 259 5.59 -7.23 36.54
N ARG A 260 6.35 -7.82 35.63
CA ARG A 260 7.52 -8.66 35.94
C ARG A 260 8.65 -7.86 36.59
N VAL A 261 8.91 -6.64 36.11
CA VAL A 261 9.92 -5.75 36.71
C VAL A 261 9.54 -5.38 38.15
N LYS A 262 8.25 -5.11 38.40
CA LYS A 262 7.77 -4.83 39.75
C LYS A 262 7.83 -6.02 40.69
N SER A 263 7.64 -7.24 40.23
CA SER A 263 7.73 -8.46 41.03
C SER A 263 9.16 -8.88 41.36
N ASN A 264 10.16 -8.42 40.61
CA ASN A 264 11.58 -8.73 40.85
C ASN A 264 12.30 -7.65 41.70
N SER A 265 11.56 -6.63 42.16
CA SER A 265 12.09 -5.52 42.99
C SER A 265 11.68 -5.68 44.46
N TYR A 266 11.22 -6.83 44.87
CA TYR A 266 10.98 -7.28 46.25
C TYR A 266 11.81 -8.55 46.51
#